data_724579855530a8a9f692acde2248861f
#
_entry.id   724579855530a8a9f692acde2248861f
#
_cell.length_a   1.000
_cell.length_b   1.000
_cell.length_c   1.000
_cell.angle_alpha   90.00
_cell.angle_beta   90.00
_cell.angle_gamma   90.00
#
_symmetry.space_group_name_H-M   'P 1'
#
loop_
_entity.id
_entity.type
_entity.pdbx_description
1 polymer ?
#
loop_
_entity_poly.entity_id
_entity_poly.type
_entity_poly.pdbx_seq_one_letter_code
_entity_poly.pdbx_strand_id
1 'polypeptide(L)'
;SSDLGESETCIQCGQCALVCPTGALAVKDQTDCALDWFDDPAVTTVVQFAPAVRVTIGESIGARPGENLQGRIVAALRKLGADCVMDTRWSADVTIMEEGTELLERLLRQKEEGTLHGHPDTMFTSCCPGWINHIEKNCPDMIPHISSTRSPQAIFGALAKTWLPKTLGIPAERIRSISIMPCTAKKDEAARELLKHGGEQDVDLVLTVQEFAAMLDRRGIDLMSLVPAEFDSPFMSEGSGAAQLFATTGGVMEAALRTVSALAGGPDLGRIAFEPVRGLATFKEAEVETEAFGKLRIAVVHGMRAADEVIRLVREGRSPYHFVEVMACPGGCVGGGGTVRGIVWRSTLDRRQNAVYSTDASMKLRTSHENEDVVRLYRDFLGEPGSPLAHELLHCEYRERERRSEKPDYRTIESAVELASV
;
A
#
# COMPACT_ATOMS: atom_id res chain seq x y z
N SER A 1 15.62 -3.48 -24.49
CA SER A 1 15.33 -3.74 -23.06
C SER A 1 14.00 -4.44 -22.97
N SER A 2 13.96 -5.59 -22.31
CA SER A 2 12.70 -6.31 -22.03
C SER A 2 12.08 -5.77 -20.76
N ASP A 3 10.79 -5.44 -20.78
CA ASP A 3 10.04 -5.10 -19.58
C ASP A 3 9.66 -6.38 -18.84
N LEU A 4 10.24 -6.61 -17.66
CA LEU A 4 9.89 -7.75 -16.81
C LEU A 4 8.43 -7.71 -16.35
N GLY A 5 7.80 -6.53 -16.32
CA GLY A 5 6.39 -6.37 -16.01
C GLY A 5 5.45 -7.08 -16.98
N GLU A 6 5.91 -7.30 -18.21
CA GLU A 6 5.18 -8.07 -19.23
C GLU A 6 5.31 -9.59 -19.05
N SER A 7 6.21 -10.07 -18.17
CA SER A 7 6.36 -11.49 -17.85
C SER A 7 5.10 -12.06 -17.21
N GLU A 8 4.72 -13.28 -17.60
CA GLU A 8 3.58 -14.01 -17.03
C GLU A 8 3.65 -14.17 -15.51
N THR A 9 4.87 -14.31 -14.97
CA THR A 9 5.09 -14.61 -13.54
C THR A 9 5.54 -13.42 -12.71
N CYS A 10 5.97 -12.33 -13.34
CA CYS A 10 6.45 -11.15 -12.62
C CYS A 10 5.30 -10.41 -11.93
N ILE A 11 5.38 -10.28 -10.61
CA ILE A 11 4.42 -9.53 -9.78
C ILE A 11 4.82 -8.05 -9.57
N GLN A 12 5.89 -7.60 -10.23
CA GLN A 12 6.42 -6.23 -10.20
C GLN A 12 6.86 -5.72 -8.82
N CYS A 13 7.11 -6.60 -7.86
CA CYS A 13 7.47 -6.21 -6.48
C CYS A 13 8.84 -5.51 -6.34
N GLY A 14 9.70 -5.53 -7.38
CA GLY A 14 11.00 -4.87 -7.38
C GLY A 14 12.09 -5.54 -6.55
N GLN A 15 11.85 -6.68 -5.92
CA GLN A 15 12.85 -7.36 -5.08
C GLN A 15 14.09 -7.77 -5.88
N CYS A 16 13.94 -8.12 -7.16
CA CYS A 16 15.06 -8.44 -8.04
C CYS A 16 15.94 -7.20 -8.32
N ALA A 17 15.34 -6.03 -8.56
CA ALA A 17 16.08 -4.78 -8.75
C ALA A 17 16.81 -4.36 -7.46
N LEU A 18 16.14 -4.51 -6.30
CA LEU A 18 16.69 -4.18 -4.99
C LEU A 18 17.99 -4.96 -4.67
N VAL A 19 18.12 -6.19 -5.16
CA VAL A 19 19.26 -7.07 -4.86
C VAL A 19 20.26 -7.20 -6.02
N CYS A 20 19.99 -6.60 -7.19
CA CYS A 20 20.84 -6.70 -8.36
C CYS A 20 22.16 -5.94 -8.15
N PRO A 21 23.33 -6.62 -8.06
CA PRO A 21 24.58 -5.95 -7.72
C PRO A 21 25.17 -5.18 -8.91
N THR A 22 24.71 -5.47 -10.12
CA THR A 22 25.26 -4.88 -11.36
C THR A 22 24.37 -3.78 -11.93
N GLY A 23 23.18 -3.55 -11.36
CA GLY A 23 22.21 -2.62 -11.92
C GLY A 23 21.59 -3.06 -13.27
N ALA A 24 21.76 -4.34 -13.64
CA ALA A 24 21.16 -4.88 -14.86
C ALA A 24 19.62 -4.87 -14.83
N LEU A 25 19.06 -4.90 -13.63
CA LEU A 25 17.64 -4.73 -13.38
C LEU A 25 17.43 -3.37 -12.72
N ALA A 26 16.67 -2.51 -13.37
CA ALA A 26 16.36 -1.17 -12.88
C ALA A 26 14.86 -0.93 -12.87
N VAL A 27 14.42 -0.03 -12.01
CA VAL A 27 13.06 0.51 -12.01
C VAL A 27 12.98 1.60 -13.08
N LYS A 28 11.84 1.70 -13.76
CA LYS A 28 11.61 2.82 -14.70
C LYS A 28 11.66 4.14 -13.94
N ASP A 29 12.64 4.96 -14.26
CA ASP A 29 12.84 6.28 -13.65
C ASP A 29 11.78 7.27 -14.11
N GLN A 30 11.18 7.98 -13.18
CA GLN A 30 10.16 9.00 -13.42
C GLN A 30 10.50 10.34 -12.74
N THR A 31 11.76 10.50 -12.30
CA THR A 31 12.21 11.70 -11.59
C THR A 31 12.14 12.97 -12.43
N ASP A 32 12.48 12.89 -13.72
CA ASP A 32 12.40 14.04 -14.63
C ASP A 32 10.97 14.57 -14.74
N CYS A 33 10.00 13.67 -14.97
CA CYS A 33 8.59 14.05 -15.06
C CYS A 33 8.08 14.74 -13.76
N ALA A 34 8.49 14.23 -12.60
CA ALA A 34 8.12 14.86 -11.32
C ALA A 34 8.73 16.25 -11.17
N LEU A 35 10.01 16.41 -11.53
CA LEU A 35 10.68 17.71 -11.45
C LEU A 35 10.09 18.73 -12.41
N ASP A 36 9.72 18.31 -13.64
CA ASP A 36 9.05 19.16 -14.61
C ASP A 36 7.71 19.66 -14.08
N TRP A 37 6.93 18.81 -13.40
CA TRP A 37 5.66 19.22 -12.79
C TRP A 37 5.84 20.13 -11.58
N PHE A 38 6.88 19.96 -10.78
CA PHE A 38 7.18 20.87 -9.66
C PHE A 38 7.60 22.25 -10.14
N ASP A 39 8.18 22.36 -11.34
CA ASP A 39 8.59 23.62 -11.93
C ASP A 39 7.48 24.27 -12.82
N ASP A 40 6.36 23.56 -13.11
CA ASP A 40 5.29 24.03 -14.00
C ASP A 40 4.16 24.75 -13.24
N PRO A 41 4.02 26.07 -13.37
CA PRO A 41 2.95 26.82 -12.70
C PRO A 41 1.53 26.55 -13.27
N ALA A 42 1.42 25.83 -14.39
CA ALA A 42 0.12 25.51 -14.99
C ALA A 42 -0.59 24.35 -14.29
N VAL A 43 0.14 23.53 -13.53
CA VAL A 43 -0.40 22.42 -12.75
C VAL A 43 -0.37 22.70 -11.26
N THR A 44 -1.10 21.92 -10.49
CA THR A 44 -1.06 21.90 -9.02
C THR A 44 -0.67 20.52 -8.57
N THR A 45 0.50 20.40 -7.97
CA THR A 45 1.05 19.14 -7.52
C THR A 45 0.53 18.78 -6.12
N VAL A 46 -0.10 17.61 -6.02
CA VAL A 46 -0.58 17.04 -4.75
C VAL A 46 0.22 15.77 -4.47
N VAL A 47 1.08 15.85 -3.48
CA VAL A 47 2.04 14.78 -3.16
C VAL A 47 1.62 14.04 -1.91
N GLN A 48 1.54 12.71 -1.99
CA GLN A 48 1.38 11.82 -0.84
C GLN A 48 2.63 10.95 -0.64
N PHE A 49 2.89 10.52 0.58
CA PHE A 49 3.91 9.50 0.81
C PHE A 49 3.48 8.43 1.82
N ALA A 50 3.86 7.18 1.53
CA ALA A 50 3.45 6.02 2.32
C ALA A 50 4.06 6.01 3.74
N PRO A 51 3.37 5.34 4.70
CA PRO A 51 3.88 5.18 6.07
C PRO A 51 5.31 4.66 6.16
N ALA A 52 5.71 3.73 5.29
CA ALA A 52 7.06 3.16 5.28
C ALA A 52 8.15 4.14 4.81
N VAL A 53 7.82 5.13 3.98
CA VAL A 53 8.81 6.08 3.42
C VAL A 53 9.56 6.82 4.52
N ARG A 54 8.83 7.23 5.57
CA ARG A 54 9.39 8.03 6.68
C ARG A 54 10.47 7.31 7.48
N VAL A 55 10.47 5.97 7.46
CA VAL A 55 11.43 5.13 8.21
C VAL A 55 12.41 4.38 7.30
N THR A 56 12.33 4.58 5.97
CA THR A 56 13.17 3.88 4.99
C THR A 56 14.07 4.80 4.16
N ILE A 57 13.75 6.10 4.06
CA ILE A 57 14.55 7.04 3.29
C ILE A 57 15.90 7.34 3.94
N GLY A 58 15.98 7.24 5.25
CA GLY A 58 17.18 7.60 6.00
C GLY A 58 18.44 6.91 5.50
N GLU A 59 18.36 5.63 5.15
CA GLU A 59 19.52 4.87 4.66
C GLU A 59 20.04 5.37 3.30
N SER A 60 19.17 5.98 2.47
CA SER A 60 19.58 6.58 1.19
C SER A 60 20.49 7.79 1.36
N ILE A 61 20.45 8.42 2.51
CA ILE A 61 21.17 9.66 2.84
C ILE A 61 22.17 9.47 4.01
N GLY A 62 22.47 8.22 4.37
CA GLY A 62 23.42 7.89 5.43
C GLY A 62 22.90 8.05 6.86
N ALA A 63 21.60 8.26 7.07
CA ALA A 63 21.01 8.27 8.40
C ALA A 63 20.77 6.85 8.94
N ARG A 64 20.36 6.75 10.21
CA ARG A 64 20.17 5.45 10.86
C ARG A 64 18.92 4.74 10.31
N PRO A 65 18.99 3.40 10.08
CA PRO A 65 17.81 2.64 9.73
C PRO A 65 16.67 2.82 10.75
N GLY A 66 15.47 3.12 10.24
CA GLY A 66 14.31 3.30 11.09
C GLY A 66 14.16 4.71 11.70
N GLU A 67 15.02 5.66 11.40
CA GLU A 67 14.81 7.05 11.84
C GLU A 67 13.55 7.63 11.15
N ASN A 68 12.61 8.17 11.95
CA ASN A 68 11.39 8.77 11.42
C ASN A 68 11.69 10.21 10.94
N LEU A 69 11.67 10.41 9.64
CA LEU A 69 11.99 11.67 8.97
C LEU A 69 10.77 12.39 8.39
N GLN A 70 9.56 12.09 8.86
CA GLN A 70 8.29 12.63 8.31
C GLN A 70 8.34 14.15 8.05
N GLY A 71 8.60 14.95 9.06
CA GLY A 71 8.55 16.41 8.92
C GLY A 71 9.64 16.96 7.98
N ARG A 72 10.81 16.30 7.91
CA ARG A 72 11.87 16.67 6.96
C ARG A 72 11.51 16.30 5.53
N ILE A 73 10.80 15.19 5.32
CA ILE A 73 10.26 14.81 4.00
C ILE A 73 9.27 15.87 3.52
N VAL A 74 8.34 16.31 4.38
CA VAL A 74 7.39 17.39 4.06
C VAL A 74 8.14 18.67 3.67
N ALA A 75 9.12 19.08 4.45
CA ALA A 75 9.94 20.26 4.14
C ALA A 75 10.69 20.12 2.81
N ALA A 76 11.23 18.94 2.54
CA ALA A 76 11.96 18.67 1.30
C ALA A 76 11.05 18.72 0.07
N LEU A 77 9.84 18.15 0.15
CA LEU A 77 8.86 18.19 -0.93
C LEU A 77 8.44 19.63 -1.27
N ARG A 78 8.18 20.46 -0.25
CA ARG A 78 7.91 21.89 -0.47
C ARG A 78 9.11 22.61 -1.10
N LYS A 79 10.32 22.26 -0.68
CA LYS A 79 11.53 22.84 -1.28
C LYS A 79 11.77 22.37 -2.73
N LEU A 80 11.27 21.18 -3.10
CA LEU A 80 11.25 20.70 -4.48
C LEU A 80 10.22 21.42 -5.35
N GLY A 81 9.22 22.07 -4.76
CA GLY A 81 8.15 22.78 -5.47
C GLY A 81 6.76 22.16 -5.35
N ALA A 82 6.57 21.17 -4.46
CA ALA A 82 5.24 20.60 -4.24
C ALA A 82 4.27 21.64 -3.67
N ASP A 83 3.10 21.80 -4.31
CA ASP A 83 2.06 22.76 -3.90
C ASP A 83 1.31 22.28 -2.65
N CYS A 84 0.99 20.98 -2.60
CA CYS A 84 0.33 20.34 -1.46
C CYS A 84 1.06 19.04 -1.08
N VAL A 85 1.35 18.88 0.21
CA VAL A 85 1.96 17.66 0.76
C VAL A 85 1.04 17.06 1.80
N MET A 86 0.53 15.87 1.52
CA MET A 86 -0.50 15.18 2.30
C MET A 86 -0.06 13.79 2.73
N ASP A 87 -0.86 13.13 3.57
CA ASP A 87 -0.47 11.88 4.22
C ASP A 87 -1.26 10.67 3.70
N THR A 88 -0.57 9.68 3.11
CA THR A 88 -1.19 8.39 2.75
C THR A 88 -1.76 7.64 3.98
N ARG A 89 -1.36 7.97 5.23
CA ARG A 89 -1.99 7.37 6.42
C ARG A 89 -3.47 7.75 6.52
N TRP A 90 -3.83 8.96 6.13
CA TRP A 90 -5.23 9.36 6.10
C TRP A 90 -6.07 8.45 5.19
N SER A 91 -5.61 8.18 3.98
CA SER A 91 -6.30 7.26 3.07
C SER A 91 -6.19 5.79 3.50
N ALA A 92 -5.19 5.42 4.29
CA ALA A 92 -5.13 4.10 4.91
C ALA A 92 -6.23 3.95 5.99
N ASP A 93 -6.56 5.01 6.73
CA ASP A 93 -7.72 5.00 7.62
C ASP A 93 -9.03 4.85 6.84
N VAL A 94 -9.18 5.51 5.69
CA VAL A 94 -10.33 5.32 4.79
C VAL A 94 -10.38 3.87 4.27
N THR A 95 -9.23 3.29 3.88
CA THR A 95 -9.16 1.88 3.47
C THR A 95 -9.68 0.96 4.57
N ILE A 96 -9.31 1.19 5.83
CA ILE A 96 -9.78 0.36 6.95
C ILE A 96 -11.28 0.53 7.19
N MET A 97 -11.84 1.70 6.99
CA MET A 97 -13.30 1.90 7.10
C MET A 97 -14.04 1.08 6.04
N GLU A 98 -13.59 1.08 4.79
CA GLU A 98 -14.20 0.31 3.71
C GLU A 98 -13.94 -1.20 3.83
N GLU A 99 -12.68 -1.61 3.98
CA GLU A 99 -12.31 -3.04 4.07
C GLU A 99 -12.87 -3.69 5.34
N GLY A 100 -12.90 -2.94 6.45
CA GLY A 100 -13.53 -3.39 7.70
C GLY A 100 -15.03 -3.56 7.58
N THR A 101 -15.72 -2.65 6.86
CA THR A 101 -17.16 -2.77 6.57
C THR A 101 -17.44 -3.97 5.67
N GLU A 102 -16.66 -4.16 4.60
CA GLU A 102 -16.77 -5.34 3.72
C GLU A 102 -16.57 -6.65 4.51
N LEU A 103 -15.57 -6.69 5.42
CA LEU A 103 -15.35 -7.84 6.28
C LEU A 103 -16.54 -8.11 7.19
N LEU A 104 -17.11 -7.07 7.82
CA LEU A 104 -18.30 -7.22 8.68
C LEU A 104 -19.50 -7.77 7.91
N GLU A 105 -19.76 -7.28 6.71
CA GLU A 105 -20.85 -7.76 5.85
C GLU A 105 -20.66 -9.23 5.47
N ARG A 106 -19.42 -9.64 5.12
CA ARG A 106 -19.10 -11.04 4.83
C ARG A 106 -19.30 -11.95 6.07
N LEU A 107 -18.88 -11.50 7.25
CA LEU A 107 -19.06 -12.25 8.49
C LEU A 107 -20.54 -12.38 8.90
N LEU A 108 -21.33 -11.32 8.75
CA LEU A 108 -22.78 -11.34 8.99
C LEU A 108 -23.48 -12.33 8.07
N ARG A 109 -23.20 -12.27 6.77
CA ARG A 109 -23.75 -13.22 5.78
C ARG A 109 -23.40 -14.67 6.16
N GLN A 110 -22.14 -14.96 6.46
CA GLN A 110 -21.71 -16.30 6.85
C GLN A 110 -22.38 -16.79 8.15
N LYS A 111 -22.64 -15.87 9.08
CA LYS A 111 -23.37 -16.18 10.32
C LYS A 111 -24.83 -16.56 10.03
N GLU A 112 -25.50 -15.80 9.16
CA GLU A 112 -26.88 -16.08 8.72
C GLU A 112 -26.99 -17.40 7.95
N GLU A 113 -26.01 -17.70 7.09
CA GLU A 113 -25.93 -18.94 6.31
C GLU A 113 -25.46 -20.15 7.17
N GLY A 114 -24.99 -19.94 8.38
CA GLY A 114 -24.45 -20.99 9.27
C GLY A 114 -23.09 -21.53 8.84
N THR A 115 -22.34 -20.79 8.02
CA THR A 115 -21.03 -21.18 7.45
C THR A 115 -19.84 -20.53 8.18
N LEU A 116 -20.11 -19.65 9.16
CA LEU A 116 -19.10 -18.86 9.86
C LEU A 116 -18.04 -19.73 10.56
N HIS A 117 -18.44 -20.89 11.11
CA HIS A 117 -17.55 -21.78 11.84
C HIS A 117 -17.30 -23.07 11.05
N GLY A 118 -16.06 -23.55 11.09
CA GLY A 118 -15.60 -24.71 10.33
C GLY A 118 -14.69 -24.32 9.19
N HIS A 119 -15.24 -24.08 8.00
CA HIS A 119 -14.51 -23.63 6.81
C HIS A 119 -15.15 -22.33 6.29
N PRO A 120 -14.79 -21.18 6.86
CA PRO A 120 -15.37 -19.90 6.49
C PRO A 120 -14.97 -19.50 5.06
N ASP A 121 -15.80 -18.64 4.44
CA ASP A 121 -15.41 -17.94 3.22
C ASP A 121 -14.31 -16.93 3.54
N THR A 122 -13.07 -17.33 3.24
CA THR A 122 -11.88 -16.55 3.58
C THR A 122 -11.81 -15.27 2.77
N MET A 123 -11.69 -14.11 3.43
CA MET A 123 -11.41 -12.83 2.78
C MET A 123 -9.92 -12.51 2.86
N PHE A 124 -9.31 -12.05 1.75
CA PHE A 124 -7.93 -11.56 1.70
C PHE A 124 -7.90 -10.03 1.55
N THR A 125 -6.89 -9.40 2.15
CA THR A 125 -6.64 -7.97 1.93
C THR A 125 -6.24 -7.66 0.49
N SER A 126 -6.48 -6.42 0.03
CA SER A 126 -6.22 -5.97 -1.35
C SER A 126 -5.14 -4.91 -1.50
N CYS A 127 -4.64 -4.33 -0.41
CA CYS A 127 -3.78 -3.14 -0.44
C CYS A 127 -2.38 -3.36 -1.06
N CYS A 128 -1.91 -4.62 -1.21
CA CYS A 128 -0.61 -4.96 -1.78
C CYS A 128 -0.70 -5.26 -3.29
N PRO A 129 -0.26 -4.37 -4.21
CA PRO A 129 -0.40 -4.60 -5.64
C PRO A 129 0.45 -5.75 -6.17
N GLY A 130 1.54 -6.11 -5.51
CA GLY A 130 2.30 -7.32 -5.86
C GLY A 130 1.50 -8.60 -5.58
N TRP A 131 0.72 -8.60 -4.51
CA TRP A 131 -0.23 -9.67 -4.20
C TRP A 131 -1.36 -9.73 -5.24
N ILE A 132 -1.97 -8.60 -5.54
CA ILE A 132 -3.02 -8.53 -6.56
C ILE A 132 -2.52 -9.01 -7.92
N ASN A 133 -1.30 -8.60 -8.32
CA ASN A 133 -0.67 -9.10 -9.54
C ASN A 133 -0.48 -10.63 -9.54
N HIS A 134 -0.16 -11.22 -8.38
CA HIS A 134 -0.07 -12.67 -8.24
C HIS A 134 -1.43 -13.34 -8.43
N ILE A 135 -2.47 -12.82 -7.83
CA ILE A 135 -3.83 -13.34 -7.97
C ILE A 135 -4.31 -13.25 -9.42
N GLU A 136 -4.28 -12.06 -10.01
CA GLU A 136 -4.79 -11.85 -11.37
C GLU A 136 -4.05 -12.67 -12.43
N LYS A 137 -2.74 -12.90 -12.24
CA LYS A 137 -1.90 -13.66 -13.20
C LYS A 137 -1.86 -15.16 -12.96
N ASN A 138 -1.83 -15.59 -11.71
CA ASN A 138 -1.52 -16.98 -11.37
C ASN A 138 -2.67 -17.72 -10.66
N CYS A 139 -3.59 -16.99 -10.02
CA CYS A 139 -4.66 -17.57 -9.20
C CYS A 139 -5.99 -16.83 -9.39
N PRO A 140 -6.50 -16.63 -10.64
CA PRO A 140 -7.70 -15.82 -10.89
C PRO A 140 -8.96 -16.39 -10.24
N ASP A 141 -8.98 -17.68 -9.94
CA ASP A 141 -10.03 -18.36 -9.16
C ASP A 141 -10.16 -17.82 -7.72
N MET A 142 -9.13 -17.13 -7.22
CA MET A 142 -9.12 -16.51 -5.89
C MET A 142 -9.67 -15.07 -5.88
N ILE A 143 -9.96 -14.48 -7.03
CA ILE A 143 -10.47 -13.10 -7.11
C ILE A 143 -11.73 -12.88 -6.25
N PRO A 144 -12.71 -13.80 -6.17
CA PRO A 144 -13.88 -13.63 -5.31
C PRO A 144 -13.57 -13.52 -3.81
N HIS A 145 -12.41 -13.99 -3.40
CA HIS A 145 -11.95 -13.95 -2.01
C HIS A 145 -11.19 -12.65 -1.67
N ILE A 146 -10.85 -11.82 -2.65
CA ILE A 146 -10.11 -10.58 -2.42
C ILE A 146 -11.09 -9.47 -2.01
N SER A 147 -10.68 -8.62 -1.06
CA SER A 147 -11.40 -7.38 -0.76
C SER A 147 -11.47 -6.51 -2.02
N SER A 148 -12.61 -5.94 -2.28
CA SER A 148 -12.80 -4.99 -3.40
C SER A 148 -12.25 -3.61 -3.10
N THR A 149 -11.96 -3.30 -1.84
CA THR A 149 -11.45 -2.00 -1.41
C THR A 149 -10.12 -1.67 -2.08
N ARG A 150 -9.99 -0.46 -2.62
CA ARG A 150 -8.75 0.03 -3.21
C ARG A 150 -7.67 0.24 -2.16
N SER A 151 -6.41 0.21 -2.59
CA SER A 151 -5.29 0.49 -1.70
C SER A 151 -5.29 1.96 -1.24
N PRO A 152 -4.61 2.28 -0.11
CA PRO A 152 -4.48 3.67 0.35
C PRO A 152 -3.97 4.64 -0.71
N GLN A 153 -3.02 4.23 -1.55
CA GLN A 153 -2.55 5.05 -2.68
C GLN A 153 -3.67 5.37 -3.66
N ALA A 154 -4.44 4.36 -4.06
CA ALA A 154 -5.50 4.50 -5.06
C ALA A 154 -6.69 5.28 -4.50
N ILE A 155 -7.07 5.06 -3.23
CA ILE A 155 -8.09 5.85 -2.52
C ILE A 155 -7.68 7.32 -2.45
N PHE A 156 -6.43 7.59 -2.06
CA PHE A 156 -5.92 8.97 -2.06
C PHE A 156 -6.05 9.62 -3.44
N GLY A 157 -5.61 8.92 -4.49
CA GLY A 157 -5.67 9.42 -5.86
C GLY A 157 -7.09 9.72 -6.32
N ALA A 158 -8.03 8.79 -6.09
CA ALA A 158 -9.45 8.98 -6.42
C ALA A 158 -10.02 10.23 -5.74
N LEU A 159 -9.75 10.43 -4.45
CA LEU A 159 -10.23 11.58 -3.69
C LEU A 159 -9.49 12.87 -4.07
N ALA A 160 -8.21 12.80 -4.45
CA ALA A 160 -7.46 13.93 -4.99
C ALA A 160 -8.02 14.42 -6.35
N LYS A 161 -8.70 13.57 -7.10
CA LYS A 161 -9.33 13.93 -8.39
C LYS A 161 -10.83 14.24 -8.28
N THR A 162 -11.51 13.84 -7.22
CA THR A 162 -12.97 13.97 -7.10
C THR A 162 -13.43 14.92 -5.98
N TRP A 163 -12.87 14.79 -4.80
CA TRP A 163 -13.22 15.57 -3.61
C TRP A 163 -12.35 16.81 -3.41
N LEU A 164 -11.03 16.64 -3.52
CA LEU A 164 -10.07 17.73 -3.28
C LEU A 164 -10.25 18.92 -4.23
N PRO A 165 -10.57 18.75 -5.54
CA PRO A 165 -10.86 19.86 -6.45
C PRO A 165 -11.97 20.76 -5.95
N LYS A 166 -13.05 20.18 -5.42
CA LYS A 166 -14.19 20.91 -4.86
C LYS A 166 -13.80 21.70 -3.59
N THR A 167 -12.94 21.10 -2.79
CA THR A 167 -12.48 21.66 -1.52
C THR A 167 -11.51 22.83 -1.71
N LEU A 168 -10.59 22.70 -2.68
CA LEU A 168 -9.59 23.73 -3.00
C LEU A 168 -10.06 24.74 -4.03
N GLY A 169 -11.17 24.49 -4.73
CA GLY A 169 -11.63 25.33 -5.84
C GLY A 169 -10.71 25.29 -7.06
N ILE A 170 -10.03 24.15 -7.27
CA ILE A 170 -9.08 23.94 -8.36
C ILE A 170 -9.66 22.90 -9.32
N PRO A 171 -9.64 23.09 -10.65
CA PRO A 171 -10.07 22.09 -11.62
C PRO A 171 -9.24 20.80 -11.50
N ALA A 172 -9.92 19.63 -11.58
CA ALA A 172 -9.28 18.32 -11.40
C ALA A 172 -8.16 18.06 -12.44
N GLU A 173 -8.34 18.54 -13.66
CA GLU A 173 -7.38 18.42 -14.76
C GLU A 173 -6.07 19.20 -14.52
N ARG A 174 -6.07 20.17 -13.62
CA ARG A 174 -4.85 20.86 -13.17
C ARG A 174 -4.10 20.13 -12.09
N ILE A 175 -4.73 19.20 -11.39
CA ILE A 175 -4.10 18.45 -10.30
C ILE A 175 -3.22 17.35 -10.89
N ARG A 176 -1.97 17.27 -10.41
CA ARG A 176 -1.05 16.15 -10.61
C ARG A 176 -0.85 15.43 -9.29
N SER A 177 -1.47 14.25 -9.17
CA SER A 177 -1.36 13.39 -8.00
C SER A 177 -0.08 12.57 -8.07
N ILE A 178 0.86 12.83 -7.16
CA ILE A 178 2.17 12.19 -7.09
C ILE A 178 2.25 11.36 -5.82
N SER A 179 2.65 10.10 -5.94
CA SER A 179 2.83 9.20 -4.79
C SER A 179 4.31 8.86 -4.59
N ILE A 180 4.79 8.93 -3.35
CA ILE A 180 6.12 8.41 -2.99
C ILE A 180 5.92 7.12 -2.20
N MET A 181 6.43 5.99 -2.76
CA MET A 181 6.10 4.65 -2.30
C MET A 181 7.35 3.78 -2.09
N PRO A 182 7.34 2.87 -1.12
CA PRO A 182 8.41 1.90 -0.93
C PRO A 182 8.38 0.75 -1.95
N CYS A 183 7.50 0.81 -2.94
CA CYS A 183 7.06 -0.32 -3.75
C CYS A 183 7.05 0.03 -5.24
N THR A 184 7.64 -0.83 -6.07
CA THR A 184 7.63 -0.66 -7.53
C THR A 184 6.30 -1.09 -8.16
N ALA A 185 5.60 -2.08 -7.57
CA ALA A 185 4.28 -2.50 -8.05
C ALA A 185 3.21 -1.40 -7.93
N LYS A 186 3.45 -0.37 -7.12
CA LYS A 186 2.59 0.82 -7.04
C LYS A 186 2.59 1.64 -8.35
N LYS A 187 3.65 1.55 -9.16
CA LYS A 187 3.68 2.13 -10.51
C LYS A 187 2.71 1.39 -11.46
N ASP A 188 2.68 0.05 -11.39
CA ASP A 188 1.72 -0.77 -12.15
C ASP A 188 0.28 -0.54 -11.67
N GLU A 189 0.06 -0.45 -10.36
CA GLU A 189 -1.25 -0.13 -9.80
C GLU A 189 -1.77 1.21 -10.33
N ALA A 190 -0.97 2.27 -10.26
CA ALA A 190 -1.37 3.60 -10.75
C ALA A 190 -1.69 3.63 -12.26
N ALA A 191 -1.10 2.75 -13.04
CA ALA A 191 -1.31 2.68 -14.49
C ALA A 191 -2.55 1.85 -14.91
N ARG A 192 -3.30 1.28 -13.96
CA ARG A 192 -4.45 0.44 -14.26
C ARG A 192 -5.62 1.25 -14.81
N GLU A 193 -6.27 0.73 -15.87
CA GLU A 193 -7.44 1.36 -16.49
C GLU A 193 -8.64 1.51 -15.53
N LEU A 194 -8.77 0.61 -14.57
CA LEU A 194 -9.84 0.64 -13.57
C LEU A 194 -9.64 1.69 -12.46
N LEU A 195 -8.48 2.37 -12.44
CA LEU A 195 -8.15 3.42 -11.47
C LEU A 195 -8.09 4.79 -12.16
N LYS A 196 -9.20 5.16 -12.80
CA LYS A 196 -9.39 6.43 -13.51
C LYS A 196 -10.73 7.05 -13.16
N HIS A 197 -10.75 8.38 -13.12
CA HIS A 197 -11.99 9.17 -13.05
C HIS A 197 -11.99 10.24 -14.14
N GLY A 198 -13.12 10.38 -14.83
CA GLY A 198 -13.23 11.36 -15.91
C GLY A 198 -12.26 11.17 -17.09
N GLY A 199 -11.69 9.96 -17.24
CA GLY A 199 -10.68 9.67 -18.26
C GLY A 199 -9.24 9.93 -17.84
N GLU A 200 -9.03 10.55 -16.67
CA GLU A 200 -7.71 10.84 -16.09
C GLU A 200 -7.29 9.76 -15.08
N GLN A 201 -6.00 9.50 -14.95
CA GLN A 201 -5.49 8.62 -13.90
C GLN A 201 -5.71 9.25 -12.52
N ASP A 202 -6.12 8.43 -11.55
CA ASP A 202 -6.29 8.87 -10.16
C ASP A 202 -4.94 9.25 -9.53
N VAL A 203 -3.90 8.47 -9.81
CA VAL A 203 -2.51 8.76 -9.45
C VAL A 203 -1.71 8.91 -10.74
N ASP A 204 -1.23 10.12 -11.01
CA ASP A 204 -0.52 10.44 -12.26
C ASP A 204 0.91 9.93 -12.27
N LEU A 205 1.58 9.88 -11.09
CA LEU A 205 2.97 9.49 -10.99
C LEU A 205 3.28 8.78 -9.68
N VAL A 206 4.14 7.76 -9.74
CA VAL A 206 4.64 7.06 -8.55
C VAL A 206 6.16 7.07 -8.54
N LEU A 207 6.74 7.64 -7.50
CA LEU A 207 8.17 7.62 -7.22
C LEU A 207 8.48 6.59 -6.14
N THR A 208 9.56 5.86 -6.30
CA THR A 208 10.12 5.03 -5.23
C THR A 208 10.89 5.87 -4.22
N VAL A 209 11.22 5.30 -3.06
CA VAL A 209 12.10 5.95 -2.08
C VAL A 209 13.47 6.27 -2.69
N GLN A 210 13.98 5.39 -3.57
CA GLN A 210 15.27 5.61 -4.26
C GLN A 210 15.20 6.77 -5.24
N GLU A 211 14.13 6.86 -6.04
CA GLU A 211 13.91 7.98 -6.96
C GLU A 211 13.77 9.31 -6.21
N PHE A 212 13.02 9.31 -5.10
CA PHE A 212 12.89 10.52 -4.28
C PHE A 212 14.23 10.97 -3.68
N ALA A 213 15.03 10.03 -3.18
CA ALA A 213 16.39 10.35 -2.69
C ALA A 213 17.28 10.91 -3.82
N ALA A 214 17.22 10.34 -5.02
CA ALA A 214 17.95 10.84 -6.19
C ALA A 214 17.50 12.25 -6.60
N MET A 215 16.21 12.58 -6.51
CA MET A 215 15.72 13.93 -6.75
C MET A 215 16.26 14.94 -5.75
N LEU A 216 16.35 14.58 -4.47
CA LEU A 216 16.94 15.45 -3.44
C LEU A 216 18.39 15.75 -3.76
N ASP A 217 19.18 14.72 -4.12
CA ASP A 217 20.58 14.87 -4.51
C ASP A 217 20.73 15.77 -5.75
N ARG A 218 19.94 15.54 -6.80
CA ARG A 218 19.95 16.35 -8.03
C ARG A 218 19.63 17.84 -7.80
N ARG A 219 18.78 18.15 -6.81
CA ARG A 219 18.42 19.51 -6.42
C ARG A 219 19.30 20.08 -5.30
N GLY A 220 20.32 19.34 -4.85
CA GLY A 220 21.21 19.74 -3.77
C GLY A 220 20.50 19.94 -2.44
N ILE A 221 19.46 19.15 -2.15
CA ILE A 221 18.68 19.24 -0.92
C ILE A 221 19.21 18.22 0.09
N ASP A 222 19.90 18.71 1.10
CA ASP A 222 20.27 17.90 2.28
C ASP A 222 19.08 17.77 3.21
N LEU A 223 18.43 16.58 3.18
CA LEU A 223 17.26 16.27 3.99
C LEU A 223 17.53 16.44 5.50
N MET A 224 18.75 16.12 5.97
CA MET A 224 19.08 16.17 7.38
C MET A 224 19.26 17.61 7.90
N SER A 225 19.54 18.56 7.04
CA SER A 225 19.67 19.98 7.39
C SER A 225 18.33 20.72 7.47
N LEU A 226 17.24 20.12 6.95
CA LEU A 226 15.94 20.79 6.91
C LEU A 226 15.26 20.84 8.29
N VAL A 227 14.63 21.98 8.57
CA VAL A 227 13.71 22.12 9.71
C VAL A 227 12.43 21.33 9.39
N PRO A 228 11.97 20.41 10.27
CA PRO A 228 10.76 19.67 10.07
C PRO A 228 9.54 20.59 9.83
N ALA A 229 8.66 20.19 8.91
CA ALA A 229 7.41 20.88 8.61
C ALA A 229 6.23 19.91 8.78
N GLU A 230 5.04 20.46 8.96
CA GLU A 230 3.80 19.70 9.05
C GLU A 230 3.16 19.54 7.66
N PHE A 231 2.28 18.54 7.51
CA PHE A 231 1.46 18.36 6.32
C PHE A 231 0.54 19.57 6.07
N ASP A 232 0.06 19.70 4.85
CA ASP A 232 -0.92 20.72 4.52
C ASP A 232 -2.29 20.36 5.09
N SER A 233 -2.91 21.30 5.75
CA SER A 233 -4.16 21.18 6.50
C SER A 233 -5.25 22.03 5.82
N PRO A 234 -6.54 21.73 5.98
CA PRO A 234 -7.12 20.79 6.97
C PRO A 234 -7.60 19.46 6.40
N PHE A 235 -7.14 19.01 5.23
CA PHE A 235 -7.67 17.83 4.55
C PHE A 235 -6.56 16.82 4.21
N MET A 236 -6.88 15.51 4.30
CA MET A 236 -6.01 14.42 3.86
C MET A 236 -4.61 14.41 4.49
N SER A 237 -4.50 14.92 5.71
CA SER A 237 -3.20 15.19 6.36
C SER A 237 -3.02 14.51 7.70
N GLU A 238 -4.08 14.11 8.38
CA GLU A 238 -3.99 13.43 9.66
C GLU A 238 -4.37 11.95 9.54
N GLY A 239 -3.41 11.06 9.78
CA GLY A 239 -3.64 9.62 9.81
C GLY A 239 -3.36 9.04 11.19
N SER A 240 -4.05 7.95 11.53
CA SER A 240 -3.94 7.28 12.82
C SER A 240 -2.67 6.44 12.99
N GLY A 241 -2.45 5.96 14.22
CA GLY A 241 -1.44 4.94 14.51
C GLY A 241 -1.74 3.62 13.79
N ALA A 242 -3.01 3.23 13.66
CA ALA A 242 -3.43 2.08 12.88
C ALA A 242 -2.96 2.21 11.41
N ALA A 243 -3.17 3.35 10.79
CA ALA A 243 -2.69 3.64 9.44
C ALA A 243 -1.15 3.61 9.31
N GLN A 244 -0.42 4.01 10.38
CA GLN A 244 1.04 3.90 10.40
C GLN A 244 1.50 2.43 10.32
N LEU A 245 0.75 1.48 10.91
CA LEU A 245 1.08 0.06 10.91
C LEU A 245 1.06 -0.58 9.52
N PHE A 246 0.38 0.01 8.52
CA PHE A 246 0.41 -0.45 7.11
C PHE A 246 1.82 -0.58 6.54
N ALA A 247 2.80 0.05 7.16
CA ALA A 247 4.20 -0.09 6.78
C ALA A 247 4.77 -1.49 7.02
N THR A 248 4.18 -2.30 7.89
CA THR A 248 4.71 -3.60 8.33
C THR A 248 3.75 -4.74 8.05
N THR A 249 4.29 -5.96 7.94
CA THR A 249 3.47 -7.18 7.90
C THR A 249 2.72 -7.36 9.22
N GLY A 250 1.43 -7.59 9.17
CA GLY A 250 0.50 -7.66 10.29
C GLY A 250 -0.16 -6.32 10.63
N GLY A 251 0.29 -5.23 9.99
CA GLY A 251 -0.20 -3.90 10.30
C GLY A 251 -1.60 -3.61 9.78
N VAL A 252 -1.94 -4.10 8.60
CA VAL A 252 -3.31 -3.98 8.06
C VAL A 252 -4.27 -4.80 8.91
N MET A 253 -3.87 -6.03 9.26
CA MET A 253 -4.65 -6.90 10.12
C MET A 253 -4.92 -6.25 11.49
N GLU A 254 -3.87 -5.70 12.12
CA GLU A 254 -4.04 -5.04 13.43
C GLU A 254 -4.94 -3.80 13.32
N ALA A 255 -4.79 -3.00 12.26
CA ALA A 255 -5.64 -1.84 12.01
C ALA A 255 -7.12 -2.23 11.80
N ALA A 256 -7.36 -3.28 11.00
CA ALA A 256 -8.71 -3.81 10.76
C ALA A 256 -9.33 -4.35 12.06
N LEU A 257 -8.60 -5.11 12.84
CA LEU A 257 -9.10 -5.65 14.12
C LEU A 257 -9.51 -4.56 15.11
N ARG A 258 -8.72 -3.48 15.22
CA ARG A 258 -9.07 -2.34 16.08
C ARG A 258 -10.40 -1.70 15.67
N THR A 259 -10.63 -1.51 14.38
CA THR A 259 -11.84 -0.85 13.86
C THR A 259 -13.03 -1.80 13.81
N VAL A 260 -12.86 -3.03 13.32
CA VAL A 260 -13.95 -4.03 13.24
C VAL A 260 -14.50 -4.38 14.64
N SER A 261 -13.62 -4.49 15.65
CA SER A 261 -14.06 -4.69 17.02
C SER A 261 -14.99 -3.57 17.50
N ALA A 262 -14.61 -2.31 17.26
CA ALA A 262 -15.42 -1.16 17.65
C ALA A 262 -16.75 -1.08 16.88
N LEU A 263 -16.73 -1.29 15.56
CA LEU A 263 -17.92 -1.28 14.71
C LEU A 263 -18.89 -2.42 15.05
N ALA A 264 -18.38 -3.56 15.53
CA ALA A 264 -19.19 -4.70 16.00
C ALA A 264 -19.71 -4.54 17.44
N GLY A 265 -19.53 -3.39 18.08
CA GLY A 265 -19.93 -3.15 19.47
C GLY A 265 -19.05 -3.83 20.52
N GLY A 266 -17.87 -4.32 20.12
CA GLY A 266 -16.89 -4.96 21.00
C GLY A 266 -16.01 -3.96 21.75
N PRO A 267 -15.01 -4.47 22.52
CA PRO A 267 -14.11 -3.62 23.29
C PRO A 267 -13.24 -2.74 22.39
N ASP A 268 -12.89 -1.54 22.88
CA ASP A 268 -11.90 -0.68 22.27
C ASP A 268 -10.51 -1.35 22.28
N LEU A 269 -10.06 -1.80 21.12
CA LEU A 269 -8.73 -2.39 20.91
C LEU A 269 -7.67 -1.34 20.51
N GLY A 270 -8.03 -0.06 20.40
CA GLY A 270 -7.16 1.01 19.90
C GLY A 270 -5.87 1.20 20.71
N ARG A 271 -5.89 0.82 21.99
CA ARG A 271 -4.72 0.93 22.89
C ARG A 271 -3.89 -0.35 22.98
N ILE A 272 -4.33 -1.43 22.35
CA ILE A 272 -3.70 -2.75 22.46
C ILE A 272 -2.74 -2.93 21.27
N ALA A 273 -1.51 -3.37 21.56
CA ALA A 273 -0.60 -3.95 20.60
C ALA A 273 -0.97 -5.42 20.40
N PHE A 274 -1.37 -5.80 19.18
CA PHE A 274 -1.76 -7.18 18.92
C PHE A 274 -0.53 -8.01 18.56
N GLU A 275 0.26 -8.37 19.57
CA GLU A 275 1.55 -9.06 19.44
C GLU A 275 1.51 -10.33 18.55
N PRO A 276 0.45 -11.18 18.55
CA PRO A 276 0.42 -12.37 17.70
C PRO A 276 0.60 -12.10 16.19
N VAL A 277 0.23 -10.91 15.70
CA VAL A 277 0.39 -10.56 14.28
C VAL A 277 1.61 -9.68 14.00
N ARG A 278 2.35 -9.28 15.03
CA ARG A 278 3.57 -8.46 14.92
C ARG A 278 4.81 -9.30 14.62
N GLY A 279 5.89 -8.64 14.20
CA GLY A 279 7.21 -9.25 13.94
C GLY A 279 7.41 -9.74 12.51
N LEU A 280 8.58 -10.31 12.25
CA LEU A 280 9.06 -10.70 10.92
C LEU A 280 8.86 -12.19 10.59
N ALA A 281 8.02 -12.92 11.33
CA ALA A 281 7.67 -14.29 10.96
C ALA A 281 6.87 -14.29 9.65
N THR A 282 7.23 -15.19 8.73
CA THR A 282 6.65 -15.25 7.37
C THR A 282 5.17 -15.63 7.40
N PHE A 283 4.79 -16.47 8.35
CA PHE A 283 3.43 -16.91 8.59
C PHE A 283 3.11 -16.70 10.07
N LYS A 284 2.02 -16.01 10.34
CA LYS A 284 1.51 -15.75 11.69
C LYS A 284 0.01 -15.99 11.69
N GLU A 285 -0.51 -16.58 12.75
CA GLU A 285 -1.94 -16.81 12.93
C GLU A 285 -2.37 -16.47 14.34
N ALA A 286 -3.62 -16.10 14.48
CA ALA A 286 -4.20 -15.82 15.78
C ALA A 286 -5.70 -16.14 15.80
N GLU A 287 -6.23 -16.32 17.02
CA GLU A 287 -7.67 -16.34 17.28
C GLU A 287 -8.05 -15.04 17.98
N VAL A 288 -9.15 -14.45 17.53
CA VAL A 288 -9.74 -13.24 18.11
C VAL A 288 -11.13 -13.59 18.59
N GLU A 289 -11.39 -13.42 19.89
CA GLU A 289 -12.72 -13.60 20.44
C GLU A 289 -13.53 -12.33 20.26
N THR A 290 -14.73 -12.44 19.70
CA THR A 290 -15.65 -11.32 19.50
C THR A 290 -17.02 -11.67 20.06
N GLU A 291 -17.73 -10.68 20.63
CA GLU A 291 -19.08 -10.90 21.15
C GLU A 291 -20.08 -11.23 20.02
N ALA A 292 -19.92 -10.57 18.87
CA ALA A 292 -20.85 -10.70 17.75
C ALA A 292 -20.70 -12.02 16.96
N PHE A 293 -19.46 -12.52 16.84
CA PHE A 293 -19.12 -13.63 15.94
C PHE A 293 -18.45 -14.82 16.63
N GLY A 294 -18.18 -14.73 17.95
CA GLY A 294 -17.38 -15.73 18.67
C GLY A 294 -15.92 -15.70 18.22
N LYS A 295 -15.32 -16.89 18.07
CA LYS A 295 -13.91 -17.03 17.67
C LYS A 295 -13.70 -16.85 16.18
N LEU A 296 -12.97 -15.81 15.80
CA LEU A 296 -12.48 -15.58 14.44
C LEU A 296 -11.02 -16.00 14.36
N ARG A 297 -10.67 -16.75 13.31
CA ARG A 297 -9.28 -17.10 13.00
C ARG A 297 -8.77 -16.20 11.89
N ILE A 298 -7.58 -15.67 12.10
CA ILE A 298 -6.91 -14.77 11.18
C ILE A 298 -5.51 -15.27 10.86
N ALA A 299 -5.01 -14.91 9.68
CA ALA A 299 -3.63 -15.17 9.31
C ALA A 299 -2.97 -13.93 8.68
N VAL A 300 -1.67 -13.83 8.87
CA VAL A 300 -0.82 -12.81 8.26
C VAL A 300 0.35 -13.50 7.59
N VAL A 301 0.49 -13.29 6.30
CA VAL A 301 1.57 -13.90 5.52
C VAL A 301 2.33 -12.86 4.71
N HIS A 302 3.62 -13.08 4.52
CA HIS A 302 4.39 -12.30 3.57
C HIS A 302 5.28 -13.19 2.69
N GLY A 303 5.41 -12.76 1.41
CA GLY A 303 6.03 -13.57 0.36
C GLY A 303 5.06 -14.56 -0.28
N MET A 304 5.12 -14.68 -1.60
CA MET A 304 4.11 -15.43 -2.38
C MET A 304 4.08 -16.92 -2.03
N ARG A 305 5.20 -17.50 -1.64
CA ARG A 305 5.24 -18.92 -1.25
C ARG A 305 4.34 -19.21 -0.03
N ALA A 306 4.33 -18.31 0.97
CA ALA A 306 3.44 -18.46 2.11
C ALA A 306 1.98 -18.17 1.75
N ALA A 307 1.74 -17.24 0.83
CA ALA A 307 0.41 -16.97 0.29
C ALA A 307 -0.16 -18.20 -0.44
N ASP A 308 0.65 -18.89 -1.25
CA ASP A 308 0.25 -20.09 -1.98
C ASP A 308 -0.18 -21.23 -1.04
N GLU A 309 0.40 -21.31 0.18
CA GLU A 309 -0.02 -22.28 1.19
C GLU A 309 -1.46 -22.00 1.65
N VAL A 310 -1.82 -20.74 1.88
CA VAL A 310 -3.19 -20.35 2.27
C VAL A 310 -4.16 -20.53 1.09
N ILE A 311 -3.76 -20.12 -0.13
CA ILE A 311 -4.56 -20.35 -1.35
C ILE A 311 -4.91 -21.82 -1.50
N ARG A 312 -3.94 -22.73 -1.30
CA ARG A 312 -4.17 -24.16 -1.36
C ARG A 312 -5.23 -24.62 -0.35
N LEU A 313 -5.19 -24.11 0.90
CA LEU A 313 -6.20 -24.43 1.91
C LEU A 313 -7.60 -23.95 1.50
N VAL A 314 -7.70 -22.74 0.90
CA VAL A 314 -8.98 -22.20 0.41
C VAL A 314 -9.51 -23.07 -0.74
N ARG A 315 -8.70 -23.40 -1.73
CA ARG A 315 -9.07 -24.29 -2.86
C ARG A 315 -9.53 -25.68 -2.43
N GLU A 316 -8.92 -26.22 -1.37
CA GLU A 316 -9.29 -27.52 -0.80
C GLU A 316 -10.53 -27.44 0.10
N GLY A 317 -11.13 -26.26 0.32
CA GLY A 317 -12.24 -26.04 1.25
C GLY A 317 -11.85 -26.33 2.70
N ARG A 318 -10.60 -26.12 3.07
CA ARG A 318 -10.00 -26.45 4.38
C ARG A 318 -9.44 -25.23 5.10
N SER A 319 -9.57 -24.04 4.53
CA SER A 319 -9.11 -22.82 5.20
C SER A 319 -9.88 -22.60 6.51
N PRO A 320 -9.21 -22.43 7.63
CA PRO A 320 -9.87 -22.08 8.88
C PRO A 320 -10.00 -20.57 9.09
N TYR A 321 -9.46 -19.76 8.16
CA TYR A 321 -9.29 -18.32 8.34
C TYR A 321 -10.48 -17.53 7.79
N HIS A 322 -10.95 -16.59 8.57
CA HIS A 322 -11.98 -15.61 8.15
C HIS A 322 -11.36 -14.45 7.39
N PHE A 323 -10.18 -13.98 7.83
CA PHE A 323 -9.48 -12.86 7.23
C PHE A 323 -7.98 -13.11 7.16
N VAL A 324 -7.35 -12.78 6.04
CA VAL A 324 -5.94 -13.03 5.77
C VAL A 324 -5.27 -11.79 5.19
N GLU A 325 -4.26 -11.28 5.88
CA GLU A 325 -3.38 -10.25 5.32
C GLU A 325 -2.28 -10.90 4.48
N VAL A 326 -2.08 -10.39 3.25
CA VAL A 326 -0.99 -10.83 2.38
C VAL A 326 -0.13 -9.65 1.93
N MET A 327 1.17 -9.74 2.19
CA MET A 327 2.18 -8.80 1.70
C MET A 327 3.18 -9.53 0.80
N ALA A 328 3.52 -8.94 -0.37
CA ALA A 328 4.48 -9.54 -1.29
C ALA A 328 5.92 -9.48 -0.79
N CYS A 329 6.28 -8.42 -0.05
CA CYS A 329 7.65 -8.14 0.35
C CYS A 329 7.99 -8.65 1.75
N PRO A 330 9.26 -9.05 2.01
CA PRO A 330 9.71 -9.45 3.34
C PRO A 330 9.50 -8.35 4.38
N GLY A 331 8.79 -8.65 5.46
CA GLY A 331 8.49 -7.70 6.52
C GLY A 331 7.41 -6.66 6.19
N GLY A 332 6.79 -6.73 5.01
CA GLY A 332 5.82 -5.76 4.51
C GLY A 332 6.46 -4.61 3.75
N CYS A 333 5.82 -3.45 3.74
CA CYS A 333 6.26 -2.28 2.97
C CYS A 333 7.63 -1.71 3.40
N VAL A 334 8.03 -1.89 4.66
CA VAL A 334 9.39 -1.54 5.14
C VAL A 334 10.51 -2.31 4.43
N GLY A 335 10.18 -3.47 3.82
CA GLY A 335 11.08 -4.27 2.98
C GLY A 335 10.79 -4.15 1.48
N GLY A 336 10.04 -3.14 1.05
CA GLY A 336 9.60 -2.95 -0.33
C GLY A 336 10.74 -2.79 -1.33
N GLY A 337 10.52 -3.24 -2.56
CA GLY A 337 11.54 -3.24 -3.63
C GLY A 337 11.95 -1.85 -4.12
N GLY A 338 11.21 -0.80 -3.76
CA GLY A 338 11.56 0.61 -4.03
C GLY A 338 12.35 1.28 -2.90
N THR A 339 12.71 0.54 -1.83
CA THR A 339 13.54 1.04 -0.71
C THR A 339 15.01 0.76 -0.95
N VAL A 340 15.87 1.16 -0.01
CA VAL A 340 17.29 0.81 0.00
C VAL A 340 17.51 -0.50 0.77
N ARG A 341 18.37 -1.37 0.27
CA ARG A 341 18.76 -2.57 0.98
C ARG A 341 19.91 -2.26 1.95
N GLY A 342 19.63 -2.40 3.26
CA GLY A 342 20.66 -2.27 4.27
C GLY A 342 21.70 -3.42 4.23
N ILE A 343 22.91 -3.18 4.73
CA ILE A 343 24.02 -4.14 4.75
C ILE A 343 23.64 -5.42 5.51
N VAL A 344 23.01 -5.28 6.68
CA VAL A 344 22.48 -6.40 7.48
C VAL A 344 20.96 -6.37 7.38
N TRP A 345 20.44 -6.99 6.33
CA TRP A 345 19.04 -6.86 5.92
C TRP A 345 18.03 -7.13 7.04
N ARG A 346 18.21 -8.23 7.78
CA ARG A 346 17.30 -8.58 8.89
C ARG A 346 17.27 -7.49 9.96
N SER A 347 18.42 -7.05 10.42
CA SER A 347 18.53 -5.98 11.42
C SER A 347 17.97 -4.65 10.93
N THR A 348 18.08 -4.36 9.63
CA THR A 348 17.48 -3.17 9.02
C THR A 348 15.96 -3.25 9.08
N LEU A 349 15.38 -4.38 8.71
CA LEU A 349 13.91 -4.60 8.80
C LEU A 349 13.42 -4.48 10.24
N ASP A 350 14.11 -5.10 11.21
CA ASP A 350 13.74 -5.03 12.62
C ASP A 350 13.73 -3.56 13.13
N ARG A 351 14.73 -2.76 12.76
CA ARG A 351 14.80 -1.35 13.16
C ARG A 351 13.67 -0.52 12.53
N ARG A 352 13.41 -0.69 11.24
CA ARG A 352 12.32 -0.01 10.54
C ARG A 352 10.96 -0.37 11.14
N GLN A 353 10.73 -1.65 11.41
CA GLN A 353 9.50 -2.14 12.02
C GLN A 353 9.31 -1.60 13.45
N ASN A 354 10.35 -1.62 14.27
CA ASN A 354 10.30 -1.05 15.63
C ASN A 354 9.99 0.45 15.62
N ALA A 355 10.53 1.20 14.64
CA ALA A 355 10.21 2.61 14.47
C ALA A 355 8.72 2.83 14.12
N VAL A 356 8.14 1.97 13.28
CA VAL A 356 6.71 1.99 12.96
C VAL A 356 5.86 1.74 14.22
N TYR A 357 6.19 0.71 15.01
CA TYR A 357 5.47 0.41 16.25
C TYR A 357 5.62 1.52 17.29
N SER A 358 6.81 2.11 17.41
CA SER A 358 7.04 3.23 18.33
C SER A 358 6.24 4.46 17.92
N THR A 359 6.11 4.71 16.61
CA THR A 359 5.29 5.81 16.09
C THR A 359 3.82 5.59 16.44
N ASP A 360 3.24 4.40 16.13
CA ASP A 360 1.88 4.04 16.52
C ASP A 360 1.65 4.24 18.03
N ALA A 361 2.54 3.72 18.85
CA ALA A 361 2.43 3.79 20.31
C ALA A 361 2.45 5.22 20.86
N SER A 362 3.14 6.14 20.18
CA SER A 362 3.24 7.55 20.58
C SER A 362 2.07 8.42 20.11
N MET A 363 1.26 7.95 19.16
CA MET A 363 0.14 8.72 18.62
C MET A 363 -1.06 8.73 19.55
N LYS A 364 -1.75 9.87 19.61
CA LYS A 364 -3.03 10.00 20.37
C LYS A 364 -4.16 9.32 19.62
N LEU A 365 -4.25 9.59 18.31
CA LEU A 365 -5.19 8.95 17.40
C LEU A 365 -4.61 7.60 16.97
N ARG A 366 -5.23 6.51 17.39
CA ARG A 366 -4.71 5.16 17.17
C ARG A 366 -5.62 4.24 16.36
N THR A 367 -6.82 4.68 16.05
CA THR A 367 -7.85 3.92 15.34
C THR A 367 -8.40 4.71 14.16
N SER A 368 -8.77 4.01 13.10
CA SER A 368 -9.25 4.66 11.86
C SER A 368 -10.64 5.28 12.02
N HIS A 369 -11.53 4.63 12.77
CA HIS A 369 -12.91 5.09 12.99
C HIS A 369 -13.00 6.34 13.89
N GLU A 370 -11.96 6.66 14.67
CA GLU A 370 -11.88 7.88 15.48
C GLU A 370 -11.22 9.05 14.73
N ASN A 371 -10.78 8.85 13.48
CA ASN A 371 -10.17 9.92 12.69
C ASN A 371 -11.25 10.91 12.23
N GLU A 372 -11.28 12.09 12.85
CA GLU A 372 -12.30 13.11 12.57
C GLU A 372 -12.29 13.60 11.12
N ASP A 373 -11.11 13.63 10.45
CA ASP A 373 -11.00 13.96 9.03
C ASP A 373 -11.64 12.90 8.14
N VAL A 374 -11.54 11.63 8.52
CA VAL A 374 -12.21 10.51 7.83
C VAL A 374 -13.71 10.55 8.09
N VAL A 375 -14.14 10.74 9.33
CA VAL A 375 -15.55 10.91 9.67
C VAL A 375 -16.18 12.06 8.89
N ARG A 376 -15.47 13.18 8.76
CA ARG A 376 -15.91 14.35 7.98
C ARG A 376 -16.03 14.03 6.49
N LEU A 377 -15.09 13.27 5.90
CA LEU A 377 -15.18 12.82 4.51
C LEU A 377 -16.49 12.07 4.23
N TYR A 378 -16.83 11.10 5.09
CA TYR A 378 -18.09 10.36 4.93
C TYR A 378 -19.31 11.27 5.10
N ARG A 379 -19.37 12.04 6.16
CA ARG A 379 -20.51 12.94 6.43
C ARG A 379 -20.74 13.96 5.31
N ASP A 380 -19.69 14.54 4.77
CA ASP A 380 -19.78 15.71 3.86
C ASP A 380 -19.72 15.30 2.37
N PHE A 381 -19.28 14.08 2.04
CA PHE A 381 -19.08 13.67 0.66
C PHE A 381 -19.52 12.23 0.33
N LEU A 382 -19.02 11.23 1.05
CA LEU A 382 -19.25 9.82 0.68
C LEU A 382 -20.57 9.23 1.23
N GLY A 383 -21.13 9.80 2.29
CA GLY A 383 -22.26 9.26 3.04
C GLY A 383 -21.80 8.37 4.20
N GLU A 384 -21.76 7.08 3.99
CA GLU A 384 -21.28 6.08 4.96
C GLU A 384 -20.34 5.07 4.29
N PRO A 385 -19.50 4.35 5.05
CA PRO A 385 -18.70 3.27 4.48
C PRO A 385 -19.58 2.24 3.75
N GLY A 386 -19.13 1.81 2.56
CA GLY A 386 -19.91 0.91 1.69
C GLY A 386 -21.09 1.58 0.97
N SER A 387 -21.29 2.91 1.09
CA SER A 387 -22.31 3.63 0.32
C SER A 387 -22.10 3.49 -1.19
N PRO A 388 -23.13 3.71 -2.04
CA PRO A 388 -22.95 3.62 -3.49
C PRO A 388 -21.83 4.52 -4.03
N LEU A 389 -21.66 5.74 -3.50
CA LEU A 389 -20.59 6.65 -3.91
C LEU A 389 -19.22 6.19 -3.38
N ALA A 390 -19.15 5.70 -2.15
CA ALA A 390 -17.93 5.11 -1.61
C ALA A 390 -17.52 3.90 -2.45
N HIS A 391 -18.46 3.03 -2.80
CA HIS A 391 -18.21 1.86 -3.64
C HIS A 391 -17.71 2.26 -5.04
N GLU A 392 -18.29 3.26 -5.68
CA GLU A 392 -17.86 3.76 -6.99
C GLU A 392 -16.41 4.28 -6.95
N LEU A 393 -16.06 5.06 -5.94
CA LEU A 393 -14.78 5.77 -5.86
C LEU A 393 -13.67 4.96 -5.19
N LEU A 394 -14.01 4.13 -4.21
CA LEU A 394 -13.05 3.50 -3.30
C LEU A 394 -12.93 1.98 -3.46
N HIS A 395 -13.76 1.37 -4.31
CA HIS A 395 -13.69 -0.06 -4.62
C HIS A 395 -13.31 -0.30 -6.07
N CYS A 396 -12.91 -1.50 -6.40
CA CYS A 396 -12.63 -1.93 -7.77
C CYS A 396 -12.86 -3.43 -7.95
N GLU A 397 -13.16 -3.83 -9.19
CA GLU A 397 -13.27 -5.22 -9.58
C GLU A 397 -11.94 -5.69 -10.17
N TYR A 398 -11.27 -6.64 -9.49
CA TYR A 398 -10.10 -7.30 -10.04
C TYR A 398 -10.50 -8.29 -11.12
N ARG A 399 -9.61 -8.48 -12.12
CA ARG A 399 -9.87 -9.36 -13.27
C ARG A 399 -8.63 -10.18 -13.60
N GLU A 400 -8.85 -11.36 -14.14
CA GLU A 400 -7.78 -12.15 -14.71
C GLU A 400 -7.00 -11.31 -15.75
N ARG A 401 -5.69 -11.28 -15.61
CA ARG A 401 -4.82 -10.68 -16.61
C ARG A 401 -4.44 -11.74 -17.64
N GLU A 402 -4.71 -11.46 -18.91
CA GLU A 402 -4.30 -12.33 -20.01
C GLU A 402 -2.80 -12.63 -19.91
N ARG A 403 -2.47 -13.90 -19.90
CA ARG A 403 -1.10 -14.36 -20.06
C ARG A 403 -0.71 -14.11 -21.50
N ARG A 404 0.22 -13.18 -21.77
CA ARG A 404 0.78 -13.05 -23.12
C ARG A 404 1.54 -14.34 -23.43
N SER A 405 0.99 -15.13 -24.37
CA SER A 405 1.46 -16.48 -24.72
C SER A 405 2.73 -16.52 -25.57
N GLU A 406 3.38 -15.41 -25.82
CA GLU A 406 4.65 -15.40 -26.53
C GLU A 406 5.81 -15.68 -25.57
N LYS A 407 6.17 -16.96 -25.46
CA LYS A 407 7.49 -17.32 -24.93
C LYS A 407 8.52 -16.59 -25.79
N PRO A 408 9.46 -15.82 -25.20
CA PRO A 408 10.58 -15.29 -25.94
C PRO A 408 11.24 -16.50 -26.64
N ASP A 409 11.35 -16.47 -27.97
CA ASP A 409 12.03 -17.53 -28.68
C ASP A 409 13.54 -17.40 -28.41
N TYR A 410 13.98 -18.09 -27.37
CA TYR A 410 15.39 -18.10 -26.97
C TYR A 410 16.32 -18.66 -28.05
N ARG A 411 15.80 -19.27 -29.15
CA ARG A 411 16.60 -19.73 -30.28
C ARG A 411 17.21 -18.58 -31.10
N THR A 412 16.63 -17.38 -31.03
CA THR A 412 17.21 -16.18 -31.66
C THR A 412 18.43 -15.63 -30.93
N ILE A 413 18.67 -16.00 -29.68
CA ILE A 413 19.84 -15.55 -28.92
C ILE A 413 21.08 -16.41 -29.26
N GLU A 414 20.92 -17.70 -29.52
CA GLU A 414 22.03 -18.55 -29.94
C GLU A 414 22.60 -18.16 -31.31
N SER A 415 21.72 -17.72 -32.25
CA SER A 415 22.17 -17.24 -33.56
C SER A 415 22.88 -15.87 -33.52
N ALA A 416 22.58 -15.04 -32.53
CA ALA A 416 23.25 -13.75 -32.35
C ALA A 416 24.64 -13.87 -31.70
N VAL A 417 24.85 -14.92 -30.88
CA VAL A 417 26.16 -15.20 -30.26
C VAL A 417 27.11 -15.83 -31.26
N GLU A 418 26.62 -16.66 -32.20
CA GLU A 418 27.45 -17.22 -33.25
C GLU A 418 27.93 -16.17 -34.30
N LEU A 419 27.14 -15.11 -34.54
CA LEU A 419 27.53 -14.01 -35.44
C LEU A 419 28.50 -13.01 -34.81
N ALA A 420 28.70 -13.02 -33.51
CA ALA A 420 29.66 -12.13 -32.81
C ALA A 420 31.02 -12.81 -32.57
N SER A 421 31.21 -14.04 -33.05
CA SER A 421 32.45 -14.85 -32.90
C SER A 421 33.15 -15.10 -34.24
N VAL A 422 32.84 -14.35 -35.30
CA VAL A 422 33.57 -14.40 -36.60
C VAL A 422 34.35 -13.12 -36.84
#